data_b32ced8c84197c9cde2ec5d70eb2d8a7
#
_entry.id   b32ced8c84197c9cde2ec5d70eb2d8a7
#
_cell.length_a   1.000
_cell.length_b   1.000
_cell.length_c   1.000
_cell.angle_alpha   90.00
_cell.angle_beta   90.00
_cell.angle_gamma   90.00
#
_symmetry.space_group_name_H-M   'P 1'
#
loop_
_entity.id
_entity.type
_entity.pdbx_description
1 polymer ?
#
loop_
_entity_poly.entity_id
_entity_poly.type
_entity_poly.pdbx_seq_one_letter_code
_entity_poly.pdbx_strand_id
1 'polypeptide(L)'
;MNQNTLDSLALRSDFRAIARWVEPRSTVLDLGCGDGSLLSLLGEELEVKGYGIEINDAGVLACAQKGVNVIQQNLEDGLRLFEDDSFDFAILSQTLQTIHQTAAILRETVRVGRECIVSFPNFGYWQHRLSVMQGRMPVSKSLPYQWHNTPNVRVLTIKDFEALAPEVGIEIQDRVVLHDGQSVRWGELAW
;
A
#
# COMPACT_ATOMS: atom_id res chain seq x y z
N MET A 1 -28.27 -5.20 -4.62
CA MET A 1 -26.95 -4.90 -4.05
C MET A 1 -26.27 -3.93 -4.99
N ASN A 2 -25.95 -2.74 -4.54
CA ASN A 2 -25.49 -1.63 -5.38
C ASN A 2 -24.04 -1.90 -5.86
N GLN A 3 -23.73 -1.55 -7.13
CA GLN A 3 -22.39 -1.71 -7.74
C GLN A 3 -21.29 -1.13 -6.83
N ASN A 4 -21.56 0.04 -6.21
CA ASN A 4 -20.65 0.68 -5.24
C ASN A 4 -20.35 -0.18 -3.99
N THR A 5 -21.23 -1.09 -3.59
CA THR A 5 -21.03 -1.98 -2.44
C THR A 5 -20.13 -3.17 -2.81
N LEU A 6 -20.22 -3.66 -4.06
CA LEU A 6 -19.36 -4.72 -4.58
C LEU A 6 -17.93 -4.21 -4.84
N ASP A 7 -17.80 -2.98 -5.34
CA ASP A 7 -16.50 -2.33 -5.53
C ASP A 7 -15.82 -2.02 -4.19
N SER A 8 -16.60 -1.61 -3.16
CA SER A 8 -16.08 -1.39 -1.81
C SER A 8 -15.65 -2.69 -1.11
N LEU A 9 -16.30 -3.81 -1.41
CA LEU A 9 -15.92 -5.13 -0.89
C LEU A 9 -14.69 -5.72 -1.60
N ALA A 10 -14.50 -5.43 -2.88
CA ALA A 10 -13.29 -5.81 -3.63
C ALA A 10 -12.08 -4.95 -3.24
N LEU A 11 -12.28 -3.63 -2.99
CA LEU A 11 -11.23 -2.73 -2.47
C LEU A 11 -10.75 -3.13 -1.07
N ARG A 12 -11.55 -3.88 -0.30
CA ARG A 12 -11.24 -4.26 1.09
C ARG A 12 -10.52 -5.59 1.25
N SER A 13 -10.19 -6.25 0.15
CA SER A 13 -9.47 -7.53 0.22
C SER A 13 -8.00 -7.35 0.61
N ASP A 14 -7.36 -6.27 0.13
CA ASP A 14 -6.02 -5.89 0.52
C ASP A 14 -5.97 -5.41 1.97
N PHE A 15 -6.95 -4.63 2.43
CA PHE A 15 -7.06 -4.20 3.82
C PHE A 15 -7.20 -5.39 4.78
N ARG A 16 -7.99 -6.39 4.42
CA ARG A 16 -8.11 -7.63 5.21
C ARG A 16 -6.82 -8.45 5.22
N ALA A 17 -6.07 -8.45 4.14
CA ALA A 17 -4.76 -9.10 4.12
C ALA A 17 -3.77 -8.37 5.04
N ILE A 18 -3.75 -7.03 4.99
CA ILE A 18 -2.94 -6.20 5.88
C ILE A 18 -3.34 -6.41 7.34
N ALA A 19 -4.64 -6.39 7.66
CA ALA A 19 -5.14 -6.57 9.02
C ALA A 19 -4.74 -7.90 9.68
N ARG A 20 -4.41 -8.93 8.89
CA ARG A 20 -3.92 -10.23 9.42
C ARG A 20 -2.49 -10.16 9.98
N TRP A 21 -1.71 -9.19 9.56
CA TRP A 21 -0.33 -9.00 10.02
C TRP A 21 -0.23 -7.96 11.12
N VAL A 22 -1.23 -7.09 11.26
CA VAL A 22 -1.23 -6.03 12.27
C VAL A 22 -1.70 -6.60 13.61
N GLU A 23 -0.90 -6.38 14.66
CA GLU A 23 -1.25 -6.80 16.01
C GLU A 23 -2.31 -5.90 16.64
N PRO A 24 -3.26 -6.45 17.41
CA PRO A 24 -4.24 -5.65 18.14
C PRO A 24 -3.58 -4.67 19.12
N ARG A 25 -4.13 -3.46 19.18
CA ARG A 25 -3.68 -2.35 20.05
C ARG A 25 -2.29 -1.82 19.76
N SER A 26 -1.71 -2.15 18.60
CA SER A 26 -0.46 -1.61 18.10
C SER A 26 -0.59 -0.14 17.65
N THR A 27 0.55 0.51 17.47
CA THR A 27 0.66 1.82 16.84
C THR A 27 0.96 1.66 15.35
N VAL A 28 0.20 2.31 14.48
CA VAL A 28 0.31 2.17 13.02
C VAL A 28 0.49 3.52 12.35
N LEU A 29 1.45 3.63 11.45
CA LEU A 29 1.63 4.75 10.54
C LEU A 29 1.29 4.30 9.11
N ASP A 30 0.26 4.91 8.50
CA ASP A 30 -0.15 4.64 7.11
C ASP A 30 0.36 5.76 6.20
N LEU A 31 1.27 5.43 5.31
CA LEU A 31 1.98 6.34 4.42
C LEU A 31 1.25 6.46 3.08
N GLY A 32 0.56 7.57 2.87
CA GLY A 32 -0.38 7.77 1.78
C GLY A 32 -1.73 7.15 2.09
N CYS A 33 -2.28 7.49 3.24
CA CYS A 33 -3.48 6.86 3.81
C CYS A 33 -4.79 7.16 3.04
N GLY A 34 -4.74 8.03 2.03
CA GLY A 34 -5.88 8.40 1.22
C GLY A 34 -7.04 8.94 2.06
N ASP A 35 -8.18 8.30 2.00
CA ASP A 35 -9.37 8.68 2.75
C ASP A 35 -9.43 8.11 4.19
N GLY A 36 -8.35 7.46 4.65
CA GLY A 36 -8.23 6.87 5.97
C GLY A 36 -9.02 5.58 6.19
N SER A 37 -9.54 4.96 5.14
CA SER A 37 -10.37 3.75 5.27
C SER A 37 -9.64 2.56 5.86
N LEU A 38 -8.34 2.39 5.58
CA LEU A 38 -7.53 1.33 6.20
C LEU A 38 -7.38 1.57 7.70
N LEU A 39 -7.01 2.76 8.11
CA LEU A 39 -6.84 3.11 9.54
C LEU A 39 -8.16 3.02 10.32
N SER A 40 -9.28 3.43 9.71
CA SER A 40 -10.61 3.26 10.32
C SER A 40 -10.91 1.78 10.56
N LEU A 41 -10.68 0.92 9.56
CA LEU A 41 -10.85 -0.53 9.69
C LEU A 41 -9.99 -1.13 10.81
N LEU A 42 -8.69 -0.78 10.81
CA LEU A 42 -7.76 -1.28 11.84
C LEU A 42 -8.12 -0.78 13.25
N GLY A 43 -8.60 0.46 13.35
CA GLY A 43 -9.09 1.01 14.61
C GLY A 43 -10.33 0.30 15.13
N GLU A 44 -11.30 0.01 14.23
CA GLU A 44 -12.57 -0.67 14.57
C GLU A 44 -12.36 -2.15 14.91
N GLU A 45 -11.52 -2.86 14.15
CA GLU A 45 -11.37 -4.32 14.30
C GLU A 45 -10.25 -4.72 15.29
N LEU A 46 -9.19 -3.92 15.42
CA LEU A 46 -7.99 -4.26 16.18
C LEU A 46 -7.64 -3.26 17.29
N GLU A 47 -8.44 -2.22 17.51
CA GLU A 47 -8.17 -1.15 18.50
C GLU A 47 -6.80 -0.45 18.27
N VAL A 48 -6.37 -0.34 17.03
CA VAL A 48 -5.08 0.25 16.63
C VAL A 48 -5.08 1.75 16.91
N LYS A 49 -3.94 2.29 17.35
CA LYS A 49 -3.69 3.74 17.36
C LYS A 49 -3.08 4.15 16.04
N GLY A 50 -3.92 4.55 15.09
CA GLY A 50 -3.52 4.88 13.72
C GLY A 50 -3.20 6.36 13.52
N TYR A 51 -2.15 6.60 12.72
CA TYR A 51 -1.79 7.91 12.18
C TYR A 51 -1.60 7.78 10.68
N GLY A 52 -2.15 8.71 9.91
CA GLY A 52 -2.00 8.74 8.46
C GLY A 52 -1.13 9.91 8.00
N ILE A 53 -0.42 9.72 6.90
CA ILE A 53 0.18 10.81 6.12
C ILE A 53 -0.51 10.85 4.77
N GLU A 54 -0.99 12.02 4.38
CA GLU A 54 -1.67 12.24 3.10
C GLU A 54 -1.31 13.63 2.57
N ILE A 55 -1.10 13.75 1.26
CA ILE A 55 -0.79 15.03 0.62
C ILE A 55 -2.04 15.74 0.10
N ASN A 56 -3.07 14.99 -0.27
CA ASN A 56 -4.25 15.51 -0.93
C ASN A 56 -5.27 16.07 0.07
N ASP A 57 -5.70 17.31 -0.13
CA ASP A 57 -6.67 18.00 0.75
C ASP A 57 -7.98 17.22 0.92
N ALA A 58 -8.50 16.60 -0.14
CA ALA A 58 -9.71 15.81 -0.07
C ALA A 58 -9.55 14.54 0.77
N GLY A 59 -8.37 13.90 0.71
CA GLY A 59 -8.01 12.76 1.55
C GLY A 59 -7.92 13.15 3.01
N VAL A 60 -7.21 14.24 3.32
CA VAL A 60 -7.08 14.78 4.67
C VAL A 60 -8.46 15.11 5.27
N LEU A 61 -9.33 15.77 4.49
CA LEU A 61 -10.68 16.07 4.93
C LEU A 61 -11.50 14.80 5.19
N ALA A 62 -11.39 13.79 4.34
CA ALA A 62 -12.08 12.52 4.50
C ALA A 62 -11.60 11.77 5.77
N CYS A 63 -10.29 11.76 6.04
CA CYS A 63 -9.73 11.23 7.29
C CYS A 63 -10.32 11.94 8.52
N ALA A 64 -10.34 13.28 8.51
CA ALA A 64 -10.89 14.06 9.61
C ALA A 64 -12.39 13.76 9.84
N GLN A 65 -13.17 13.59 8.77
CA GLN A 65 -14.59 13.21 8.86
C GLN A 65 -14.80 11.82 9.48
N LYS A 66 -13.85 10.90 9.28
CA LYS A 66 -13.86 9.55 9.87
C LYS A 66 -13.23 9.50 11.28
N GLY A 67 -12.72 10.61 11.79
CA GLY A 67 -12.04 10.66 13.07
C GLY A 67 -10.64 10.00 13.07
N VAL A 68 -10.04 9.85 11.88
CA VAL A 68 -8.68 9.31 11.70
C VAL A 68 -7.68 10.46 11.89
N ASN A 69 -6.64 10.22 12.71
CA ASN A 69 -5.53 11.16 12.86
C ASN A 69 -4.73 11.19 11.56
N VAL A 70 -4.57 12.37 10.97
CA VAL A 70 -3.85 12.56 9.71
C VAL A 70 -2.95 13.79 9.77
N ILE A 71 -1.77 13.65 9.18
CA ILE A 71 -0.81 14.75 8.97
C ILE A 71 -0.76 15.01 7.48
N GLN A 72 -1.01 16.27 7.09
CA GLN A 72 -0.86 16.67 5.69
C GLN A 72 0.61 16.90 5.38
N GLN A 73 1.21 15.98 4.62
CA GLN A 73 2.63 16.04 4.29
C GLN A 73 2.91 15.29 2.98
N ASN A 74 3.90 15.79 2.22
CA ASN A 74 4.46 15.05 1.09
C ASN A 74 5.46 14.01 1.59
N LEU A 75 5.27 12.75 1.25
CA LEU A 75 6.18 11.66 1.61
C LEU A 75 7.59 11.85 1.03
N GLU A 76 7.73 12.57 -0.08
CA GLU A 76 9.02 12.90 -0.70
C GLU A 76 9.90 13.82 0.18
N ASP A 77 9.31 14.50 1.16
CA ASP A 77 10.04 15.33 2.12
C ASP A 77 10.66 14.52 3.28
N GLY A 78 10.43 13.19 3.28
CA GLY A 78 10.87 12.26 4.31
C GLY A 78 9.99 12.27 5.57
N LEU A 79 10.33 11.42 6.54
CA LEU A 79 9.55 11.21 7.76
C LEU A 79 10.26 11.80 9.01
N ARG A 80 10.92 12.96 8.85
CA ARG A 80 11.76 13.59 9.90
C ARG A 80 10.99 13.97 11.18
N LEU A 81 9.66 14.00 11.13
CA LEU A 81 8.81 14.28 12.28
C LEU A 81 8.75 13.10 13.26
N PHE A 82 9.16 11.91 12.84
CA PHE A 82 9.08 10.69 13.61
C PHE A 82 10.46 10.17 13.96
N GLU A 83 10.58 9.70 15.20
CA GLU A 83 11.79 9.02 15.69
C GLU A 83 11.89 7.60 15.13
N ASP A 84 13.07 6.99 15.25
CA ASP A 84 13.28 5.60 14.89
C ASP A 84 12.39 4.69 15.75
N ASP A 85 11.86 3.61 15.17
CA ASP A 85 11.02 2.62 15.85
C ASP A 85 9.80 3.20 16.60
N SER A 86 9.31 4.38 16.19
CA SER A 86 8.20 5.07 16.87
C SER A 86 6.83 4.44 16.63
N PHE A 87 6.73 3.55 15.65
CA PHE A 87 5.52 2.78 15.35
C PHE A 87 5.81 1.29 15.36
N ASP A 88 4.82 0.50 15.78
CA ASP A 88 4.91 -0.97 15.68
C ASP A 88 4.82 -1.41 14.22
N PHE A 89 3.95 -0.75 13.42
CA PHE A 89 3.80 -1.00 11.99
C PHE A 89 3.84 0.29 11.18
N ALA A 90 4.62 0.30 10.09
CA ALA A 90 4.57 1.31 9.04
C ALA A 90 4.05 0.67 7.74
N ILE A 91 2.99 1.25 7.17
CA ILE A 91 2.26 0.68 6.04
C ILE A 91 2.41 1.59 4.81
N LEU A 92 2.72 1.00 3.66
CA LEU A 92 2.66 1.60 2.33
C LEU A 92 1.63 0.82 1.51
N SER A 93 0.35 1.17 1.64
CA SER A 93 -0.73 0.48 0.92
C SER A 93 -1.02 1.16 -0.41
N GLN A 94 -0.67 0.52 -1.52
CA GLN A 94 -0.89 1.03 -2.88
C GLN A 94 -0.34 2.45 -3.12
N THR A 95 0.73 2.81 -2.41
CA THR A 95 1.36 4.14 -2.45
C THR A 95 2.70 4.11 -3.16
N LEU A 96 3.46 3.01 -3.02
CA LEU A 96 4.85 2.91 -3.50
C LEU A 96 5.01 3.27 -4.98
N GLN A 97 4.07 2.88 -5.84
CA GLN A 97 4.12 3.15 -7.27
C GLN A 97 3.91 4.63 -7.65
N THR A 98 3.45 5.46 -6.72
CA THR A 98 3.25 6.90 -6.94
C THR A 98 4.44 7.76 -6.47
N ILE A 99 5.44 7.14 -5.83
CA ILE A 99 6.60 7.81 -5.23
C ILE A 99 7.78 7.86 -6.22
N HIS A 100 8.38 9.04 -6.41
CA HIS A 100 9.58 9.20 -7.25
C HIS A 100 10.84 8.67 -6.56
N GLN A 101 10.99 8.95 -5.24
CA GLN A 101 12.15 8.56 -4.45
C GLN A 101 11.91 7.24 -3.68
N THR A 102 11.55 6.18 -4.41
CA THR A 102 11.12 4.88 -3.85
C THR A 102 12.08 4.31 -2.81
N ALA A 103 13.39 4.30 -3.09
CA ALA A 103 14.38 3.76 -2.15
C ALA A 103 14.52 4.63 -0.87
N ALA A 104 14.34 5.94 -0.98
CA ALA A 104 14.40 6.84 0.17
C ALA A 104 13.22 6.63 1.10
N ILE A 105 12.00 6.56 0.56
CA ILE A 105 10.81 6.35 1.40
C ILE A 105 10.80 4.94 2.03
N LEU A 106 11.31 3.92 1.36
CA LEU A 106 11.44 2.58 1.94
C LEU A 106 12.40 2.57 3.12
N ARG A 107 13.55 3.27 3.04
CA ARG A 107 14.47 3.41 4.18
C ARG A 107 13.83 4.15 5.36
N GLU A 108 13.09 5.21 5.09
CA GLU A 108 12.35 5.95 6.11
C GLU A 108 11.24 5.09 6.73
N THR A 109 10.54 4.28 5.92
CA THR A 109 9.52 3.34 6.43
C THR A 109 10.13 2.33 7.41
N VAL A 110 11.28 1.74 7.06
CA VAL A 110 12.02 0.81 7.94
C VAL A 110 12.57 1.53 9.18
N ARG A 111 12.94 2.80 9.06
CA ARG A 111 13.45 3.57 10.20
C ARG A 111 12.37 3.86 11.24
N VAL A 112 11.18 4.21 10.81
CA VAL A 112 10.10 4.65 11.72
C VAL A 112 9.24 3.51 12.24
N GLY A 113 9.13 2.39 11.50
CA GLY A 113 8.34 1.21 11.85
C GLY A 113 9.20 0.01 12.19
N ARG A 114 8.86 -0.69 13.28
CA ARG A 114 9.52 -1.96 13.66
C ARG A 114 9.24 -3.06 12.65
N GLU A 115 8.02 -3.06 12.13
CA GLU A 115 7.59 -3.90 11.02
C GLU A 115 6.99 -3.05 9.90
N CYS A 116 7.19 -3.48 8.64
CA CYS A 116 6.71 -2.75 7.48
C CYS A 116 5.81 -3.63 6.62
N ILE A 117 4.67 -3.08 6.21
CA ILE A 117 3.75 -3.74 5.29
C ILE A 117 3.70 -2.93 4.00
N VAL A 118 4.10 -3.54 2.88
CA VAL A 118 4.12 -2.86 1.58
C VAL A 118 3.22 -3.60 0.61
N SER A 119 2.26 -2.90 0.00
CA SER A 119 1.45 -3.45 -1.08
C SER A 119 1.54 -2.60 -2.34
N PHE A 120 1.56 -3.26 -3.49
CA PHE A 120 1.66 -2.62 -4.80
C PHE A 120 1.05 -3.49 -5.91
N PRO A 121 0.62 -2.91 -7.04
CA PRO A 121 0.17 -3.67 -8.19
C PRO A 121 1.36 -4.38 -8.85
N ASN A 122 1.26 -5.71 -9.00
CA ASN A 122 2.30 -6.47 -9.67
C ASN A 122 2.19 -6.35 -11.20
N PHE A 123 3.09 -5.57 -11.80
CA PHE A 123 3.17 -5.42 -13.27
C PHE A 123 3.64 -6.71 -13.96
N GLY A 124 4.34 -7.59 -13.23
CA GLY A 124 4.80 -8.91 -13.70
C GLY A 124 3.71 -9.98 -13.75
N TYR A 125 2.45 -9.67 -13.43
CA TYR A 125 1.34 -10.63 -13.56
C TYR A 125 1.17 -11.08 -15.01
N TRP A 126 0.91 -12.36 -15.25
CA TRP A 126 0.95 -12.95 -16.60
C TRP A 126 0.02 -12.28 -17.61
N GLN A 127 -1.17 -11.85 -17.20
CA GLN A 127 -2.09 -11.11 -18.10
C GLN A 127 -1.51 -9.75 -18.51
N HIS A 128 -0.81 -9.06 -17.60
CA HIS A 128 -0.13 -7.81 -17.91
C HIS A 128 1.01 -8.03 -18.90
N ARG A 129 1.80 -9.10 -18.74
CA ARG A 129 2.84 -9.49 -19.70
C ARG A 129 2.26 -9.77 -21.08
N LEU A 130 1.14 -10.49 -21.13
CA LEU A 130 0.47 -10.78 -22.41
C LEU A 130 -0.02 -9.51 -23.10
N SER A 131 -0.59 -8.55 -22.34
CA SER A 131 -0.99 -7.26 -22.90
C SER A 131 0.20 -6.49 -23.50
N VAL A 132 1.34 -6.45 -22.78
CA VAL A 132 2.57 -5.80 -23.28
C VAL A 132 3.11 -6.51 -24.53
N MET A 133 3.10 -7.84 -24.55
CA MET A 133 3.50 -8.62 -25.75
C MET A 133 2.60 -8.34 -26.97
N GLN A 134 1.34 -7.97 -26.74
CA GLN A 134 0.40 -7.53 -27.78
C GLN A 134 0.56 -6.04 -28.15
N GLY A 135 1.57 -5.34 -27.61
CA GLY A 135 1.82 -3.92 -27.88
C GLY A 135 0.89 -2.96 -27.14
N ARG A 136 0.26 -3.39 -26.03
CA ARG A 136 -0.67 -2.55 -25.25
C ARG A 136 -0.27 -2.50 -23.80
N MET A 137 -0.40 -1.32 -23.18
CA MET A 137 -0.26 -1.18 -21.73
C MET A 137 -1.43 -1.87 -21.03
N PRO A 138 -1.18 -2.64 -19.95
CA PRO A 138 -2.22 -3.35 -19.25
C PRO A 138 -3.15 -2.38 -18.51
N VAL A 139 -4.45 -2.67 -18.56
CA VAL A 139 -5.48 -2.04 -17.75
C VAL A 139 -6.24 -3.16 -17.06
N SER A 140 -6.36 -3.11 -15.74
CA SER A 140 -6.99 -4.14 -14.93
C SER A 140 -7.59 -3.54 -13.65
N LYS A 141 -8.23 -4.34 -12.81
CA LYS A 141 -8.74 -3.88 -11.51
C LYS A 141 -7.63 -3.32 -10.61
N SER A 142 -6.43 -3.91 -10.64
CA SER A 142 -5.27 -3.44 -9.88
C SER A 142 -4.49 -2.32 -10.57
N LEU A 143 -4.70 -2.10 -11.86
CA LEU A 143 -4.13 -1.02 -12.67
C LEU A 143 -5.24 -0.36 -13.49
N PRO A 144 -6.14 0.41 -12.83
CA PRO A 144 -7.40 0.86 -13.46
C PRO A 144 -7.21 2.04 -14.43
N TYR A 145 -6.03 2.65 -14.46
CA TYR A 145 -5.75 3.86 -15.26
C TYR A 145 -5.20 3.52 -16.64
N GLN A 146 -5.45 4.40 -17.59
CA GLN A 146 -4.81 4.39 -18.90
C GLN A 146 -3.37 4.91 -18.76
N TRP A 147 -2.50 4.58 -19.72
CA TRP A 147 -1.09 5.00 -19.70
C TRP A 147 -0.88 6.52 -19.61
N HIS A 148 -1.85 7.33 -20.06
CA HIS A 148 -1.75 8.79 -20.14
C HIS A 148 -2.39 9.54 -18.95
N ASN A 149 -3.16 8.87 -18.09
CA ASN A 149 -3.83 9.50 -16.94
C ASN A 149 -3.55 8.78 -15.60
N THR A 150 -2.59 7.88 -15.60
CA THR A 150 -2.20 7.15 -14.39
C THR A 150 -1.43 8.05 -13.43
N PRO A 151 -1.71 8.00 -12.11
CA PRO A 151 -0.86 8.61 -11.09
C PRO A 151 0.42 7.80 -10.83
N ASN A 152 0.52 6.58 -11.39
CA ASN A 152 1.68 5.72 -11.16
C ASN A 152 2.89 6.23 -11.95
N VAL A 153 3.94 6.59 -11.25
CA VAL A 153 5.23 7.02 -11.82
C VAL A 153 6.25 5.89 -11.84
N ARG A 154 5.97 4.80 -11.15
CA ARG A 154 6.78 3.58 -11.11
C ARG A 154 5.96 2.37 -11.54
N VAL A 155 6.61 1.49 -12.26
CA VAL A 155 6.13 0.14 -12.57
C VAL A 155 7.11 -0.84 -11.96
N LEU A 156 6.60 -1.81 -11.21
CA LEU A 156 7.46 -2.78 -10.54
C LEU A 156 6.82 -4.17 -10.56
N THR A 157 7.67 -5.15 -10.49
CA THR A 157 7.28 -6.53 -10.29
C THR A 157 7.68 -6.98 -8.88
N ILE A 158 7.17 -8.11 -8.45
CA ILE A 158 7.57 -8.68 -7.17
C ILE A 158 9.08 -8.94 -7.14
N LYS A 159 9.67 -9.42 -8.25
CA LYS A 159 11.12 -9.67 -8.36
C LYS A 159 11.94 -8.40 -8.26
N ASP A 160 11.47 -7.28 -8.83
CA ASP A 160 12.14 -6.00 -8.72
C ASP A 160 12.15 -5.50 -7.26
N PHE A 161 11.01 -5.64 -6.57
CA PHE A 161 10.92 -5.31 -5.15
C PHE A 161 11.84 -6.20 -4.29
N GLU A 162 11.85 -7.51 -4.55
CA GLU A 162 12.75 -8.47 -3.86
C GLU A 162 14.23 -8.16 -4.06
N ALA A 163 14.61 -7.66 -5.24
CA ALA A 163 15.98 -7.23 -5.50
C ALA A 163 16.34 -5.94 -4.77
N LEU A 164 15.41 -4.98 -4.67
CA LEU A 164 15.62 -3.71 -3.98
C LEU A 164 15.59 -3.84 -2.45
N ALA A 165 14.78 -4.76 -1.91
CA ALA A 165 14.53 -4.89 -0.48
C ALA A 165 15.82 -4.93 0.37
N PRO A 166 16.81 -5.78 0.10
CA PRO A 166 18.05 -5.82 0.88
C PRO A 166 18.88 -4.54 0.76
N GLU A 167 18.82 -3.82 -0.37
CA GLU A 167 19.56 -2.57 -0.57
C GLU A 167 19.03 -1.41 0.29
N VAL A 168 17.77 -1.52 0.72
CA VAL A 168 17.11 -0.52 1.57
C VAL A 168 16.91 -0.98 3.01
N GLY A 169 17.48 -2.14 3.38
CA GLY A 169 17.45 -2.66 4.76
C GLY A 169 16.19 -3.47 5.08
N ILE A 170 15.43 -3.92 4.07
CA ILE A 170 14.23 -4.74 4.26
C ILE A 170 14.61 -6.23 4.20
N GLU A 171 14.23 -6.98 5.25
CA GLU A 171 14.17 -8.43 5.25
C GLU A 171 12.71 -8.87 5.08
N ILE A 172 12.40 -9.53 3.98
CA ILE A 172 11.04 -9.95 3.67
C ILE A 172 10.69 -11.21 4.48
N GLN A 173 9.77 -11.07 5.42
CA GLN A 173 9.34 -12.15 6.32
C GLN A 173 8.22 -13.00 5.70
N ASP A 174 7.25 -12.35 5.05
CA ASP A 174 6.08 -13.02 4.45
C ASP A 174 5.61 -12.34 3.17
N ARG A 175 4.84 -13.06 2.37
CA ARG A 175 4.30 -12.60 1.08
C ARG A 175 2.91 -13.13 0.83
N VAL A 176 2.01 -12.24 0.45
CA VAL A 176 0.67 -12.60 0.00
C VAL A 176 0.41 -12.00 -1.39
N VAL A 177 -0.05 -12.82 -2.31
CA VAL A 177 -0.56 -12.36 -3.60
C VAL A 177 -2.07 -12.36 -3.56
N LEU A 178 -2.68 -11.25 -3.94
CA LEU A 178 -4.12 -11.12 -4.06
C LEU A 178 -4.53 -11.22 -5.52
N HIS A 179 -5.46 -12.14 -5.80
CA HIS A 179 -6.08 -12.29 -7.10
C HIS A 179 -7.60 -12.26 -6.95
N ASP A 180 -8.27 -11.35 -7.64
CA ASP A 180 -9.72 -11.12 -7.53
C ASP A 180 -10.25 -11.05 -6.08
N GLY A 181 -9.45 -10.44 -5.19
CA GLY A 181 -9.82 -10.28 -3.79
C GLY A 181 -9.59 -11.51 -2.91
N GLN A 182 -9.01 -12.57 -3.43
CA GLN A 182 -8.63 -13.75 -2.67
C GLN A 182 -7.12 -13.83 -2.52
N SER A 183 -6.66 -14.25 -1.32
CA SER A 183 -5.24 -14.53 -1.11
C SER A 183 -4.88 -15.84 -1.80
N VAL A 184 -3.88 -15.80 -2.65
CA VAL A 184 -3.34 -16.97 -3.37
C VAL A 184 -1.93 -17.21 -2.88
N ARG A 185 -1.56 -18.47 -2.64
CA ARG A 185 -0.20 -18.83 -2.22
C ARG A 185 0.82 -18.43 -3.30
N TRP A 186 1.92 -17.86 -2.85
CA TRP A 186 3.10 -17.63 -3.69
C TRP A 186 3.51 -18.94 -4.37
N GLY A 187 3.49 -18.98 -5.69
CA GLY A 187 3.80 -20.18 -6.48
C GLY A 187 2.67 -20.64 -7.40
N GLU A 188 1.41 -20.33 -7.09
CA GLU A 188 0.26 -20.73 -7.92
C GLU A 188 -0.05 -19.72 -9.04
N LEU A 189 0.40 -18.45 -8.92
CA LEU A 189 0.15 -17.39 -9.90
C LEU A 189 1.39 -16.55 -10.26
N ALA A 190 2.58 -16.96 -9.91
CA ALA A 190 3.80 -16.17 -10.08
C ALA A 190 4.45 -16.27 -11.48
N TRP A 191 3.77 -16.83 -12.47
CA TRP A 191 4.32 -17.02 -13.84
C TRP A 191 3.58 -16.22 -14.88
#